data_7c73d1b79e976ec66ecad96416846f59
#
_entry.id   7c73d1b79e976ec66ecad96416846f59
#
_cell.length_a   1.000
_cell.length_b   1.000
_cell.length_c   1.000
_cell.angle_alpha   90.00
_cell.angle_beta   90.00
_cell.angle_gamma   90.00
#
_symmetry.space_group_name_H-M   'P 1'
#
loop_
_entity.id
_entity.type
_entity.pdbx_description
1 polymer ?
#
loop_
_entity_poly.entity_id
_entity_poly.type
_entity_poly.pdbx_seq_one_letter_code
_entity_poly.pdbx_strand_id
1 'polypeptide(L)' 'FNCTCVYCGESYEFKELTLDHVKPRCRGGETITSNLVPACRKCNQGKGSSNWLGWMRKAFGIQPLRELIIHQHIN' A
#
# COMPACT_ATOMS: atom_id res chain seq x y z
N PHE A 1 0.75 -11.17 -3.67
CA PHE A 1 1.89 -10.34 -3.24
C PHE A 1 2.96 -11.13 -2.47
N ASN A 2 2.78 -12.43 -2.26
CA ASN A 2 3.80 -13.32 -1.66
C ASN A 2 4.40 -12.81 -0.35
N CYS A 3 3.55 -12.40 0.58
CA CYS A 3 3.98 -11.90 1.91
C CYS A 3 4.95 -10.73 1.81
N THR A 4 4.73 -9.86 0.84
CA THR A 4 5.56 -8.69 0.61
C THR A 4 4.73 -7.42 0.82
N CYS A 5 5.31 -6.45 1.53
CA CYS A 5 4.67 -5.13 1.64
C CYS A 5 4.64 -4.49 0.25
N VAL A 6 3.47 -4.08 -0.21
CA VAL A 6 3.32 -3.52 -1.55
C VAL A 6 4.06 -2.18 -1.70
N TYR A 7 4.23 -1.44 -0.61
CA TYR A 7 4.85 -0.12 -0.67
C TYR A 7 6.37 -0.15 -0.61
N CYS A 8 6.95 -0.84 0.38
CA CYS A 8 8.41 -0.86 0.52
C CYS A 8 9.08 -2.05 -0.15
N GLY A 9 8.31 -3.07 -0.50
CA GLY A 9 8.86 -4.24 -1.19
C GLY A 9 9.59 -5.24 -0.31
N GLU A 10 9.63 -5.01 0.99
CA GLU A 10 10.27 -5.94 1.91
C GLU A 10 9.38 -7.14 2.17
N SER A 11 10.00 -8.30 2.37
CA SER A 11 9.28 -9.53 2.70
C SER A 11 9.06 -9.63 4.20
N TYR A 12 7.90 -10.12 4.59
CA TYR A 12 7.52 -10.27 5.99
C TYR A 12 6.81 -11.59 6.19
N GLU A 13 6.72 -12.04 7.44
CA GLU A 13 5.84 -13.15 7.76
C GLU A 13 4.39 -12.68 7.63
N PHE A 14 3.50 -13.60 7.27
CA PHE A 14 2.09 -13.25 7.06
C PHE A 14 1.49 -12.51 8.25
N LYS A 15 1.82 -12.94 9.46
CA LYS A 15 1.28 -12.33 10.69
C LYS A 15 1.77 -10.90 10.94
N GLU A 16 2.84 -10.50 10.27
CA GLU A 16 3.42 -9.15 10.40
C GLU A 16 2.83 -8.17 9.39
N LEU A 17 2.10 -8.67 8.41
CA LEU A 17 1.48 -7.84 7.40
C LEU A 17 0.08 -7.44 7.83
N THR A 18 -0.30 -6.23 7.43
CA THR A 18 -1.65 -5.70 7.64
C THR A 18 -2.30 -5.48 6.28
N LEU A 19 -3.61 -5.29 6.27
CA LEU A 19 -4.32 -4.89 5.05
C LEU A 19 -4.52 -3.38 5.10
N ASP A 20 -4.09 -2.71 4.04
CA ASP A 20 -4.23 -1.28 3.91
C ASP A 20 -5.24 -0.95 2.81
N HIS A 21 -6.07 0.06 3.06
CA HIS A 21 -6.95 0.62 2.03
C HIS A 21 -6.12 1.60 1.22
N VAL A 22 -5.84 1.28 -0.05
CA VAL A 22 -5.06 2.17 -0.92
C VAL A 22 -5.71 3.55 -0.96
N LYS A 23 -7.03 3.58 -1.21
CA LYS A 23 -7.81 4.79 -1.01
C LYS A 23 -8.39 4.71 0.41
N PRO A 24 -8.03 5.63 1.31
CA PRO A 24 -8.47 5.57 2.70
C PRO A 24 -9.99 5.59 2.84
N ARG A 25 -10.50 4.89 3.84
CA ARG A 25 -11.94 4.84 4.10
C ARG A 25 -12.50 6.24 4.36
N CYS A 26 -11.77 7.09 5.06
CA CYS A 26 -12.20 8.45 5.34
C CYS A 26 -12.28 9.33 4.09
N ARG A 27 -11.75 8.85 2.97
CA ARG A 27 -11.81 9.53 1.66
C ARG A 27 -12.71 8.79 0.68
N GLY A 28 -13.60 7.94 1.19
CA GLY A 28 -14.53 7.20 0.35
C GLY A 28 -14.01 5.87 -0.17
N GLY A 29 -12.90 5.37 0.38
CA GLY A 29 -12.37 4.05 0.00
C GLY A 29 -13.25 2.92 0.50
N GLU A 30 -13.47 1.92 -0.34
CA GLU A 30 -14.28 0.76 0.00
C GLU A 30 -13.41 -0.40 0.48
N THR A 31 -14.00 -1.28 1.28
CA THR A 31 -13.33 -2.50 1.74
C THR A 31 -13.59 -3.61 0.72
N ILE A 32 -12.92 -3.52 -0.41
CA ILE A 32 -13.01 -4.49 -1.50
C ILE A 32 -11.61 -4.89 -1.93
N THR A 33 -11.50 -6.07 -2.54
CA THR A 33 -10.20 -6.64 -2.92
C THR A 33 -9.32 -5.68 -3.70
N SER A 34 -9.90 -4.97 -4.66
CA SER A 34 -9.13 -4.03 -5.50
C SER A 34 -8.64 -2.81 -4.75
N ASN A 35 -9.09 -2.58 -3.52
CA ASN A 35 -8.64 -1.46 -2.69
C ASN A 35 -7.83 -1.91 -1.48
N LEU A 36 -7.60 -3.22 -1.32
CA LEU A 36 -6.87 -3.76 -0.19
C LEU A 36 -5.53 -4.33 -0.64
N VAL A 37 -4.48 -3.95 0.05
CA VAL A 37 -3.13 -4.41 -0.26
C VAL A 37 -2.40 -4.81 1.02
N PRO A 38 -1.49 -5.77 0.96
CA PRO A 38 -0.66 -6.08 2.11
C PRO A 38 0.35 -4.97 2.34
N ALA A 39 0.47 -4.54 3.58
CA ALA A 39 1.41 -3.50 3.97
C ALA A 39 2.00 -3.82 5.32
N CYS A 40 3.29 -3.54 5.51
CA CYS A 40 3.89 -3.66 6.81
C CYS A 40 3.35 -2.55 7.71
N ARG A 41 3.43 -2.76 9.01
CA ARG A 41 2.89 -1.78 9.97
C ARG A 41 3.49 -0.40 9.80
N LYS A 42 4.80 -0.35 9.55
CA LYS A 42 5.51 0.91 9.38
C LYS A 42 4.96 1.70 8.18
N CYS A 43 4.79 1.04 7.03
CA CYS A 43 4.25 1.70 5.85
C CYS A 43 2.79 2.07 6.04
N ASN A 44 2.00 1.17 6.63
CA ASN A 44 0.59 1.44 6.88
C ASN A 44 0.40 2.67 7.78
N GLN A 45 1.16 2.73 8.87
CA GLN A 45 1.10 3.87 9.80
C GLN A 45 1.63 5.14 9.16
N GLY A 46 2.73 5.05 8.42
CA GLY A 46 3.31 6.21 7.75
C GLY A 46 2.41 6.80 6.68
N LYS A 47 1.74 5.94 5.92
CA LYS A 47 0.79 6.40 4.90
C LYS A 47 -0.46 7.01 5.54
N GLY A 48 -1.01 6.34 6.56
CA GLY A 48 -2.23 6.80 7.21
C GLY A 48 -3.34 7.06 6.21
N SER A 49 -3.95 8.23 6.26
CA SER A 49 -5.03 8.64 5.37
C SER A 49 -4.53 9.46 4.17
N SER A 50 -3.24 9.46 3.92
CA SER A 50 -2.65 10.21 2.81
C SER A 50 -2.89 9.52 1.47
N ASN A 51 -2.80 10.30 0.39
CA ASN A 51 -2.81 9.73 -0.95
C ASN A 51 -1.58 8.81 -1.10
N TRP A 52 -1.80 7.57 -1.52
CA TRP A 52 -0.74 6.56 -1.55
C TRP A 52 0.44 6.96 -2.44
N LEU A 53 0.16 7.53 -3.61
CA LEU A 53 1.21 7.88 -4.56
C LEU A 53 2.07 9.02 -4.05
N GLY A 54 1.44 10.08 -3.54
CA GLY A 54 2.14 11.22 -2.97
C GLY A 54 2.98 10.82 -1.76
N TRP A 55 2.40 10.05 -0.85
CA TRP A 55 3.13 9.57 0.32
C TRP A 55 4.32 8.69 -0.08
N MET A 56 4.08 7.76 -1.00
CA MET A 56 5.10 6.80 -1.43
C MET A 56 6.29 7.50 -2.08
N ARG A 57 6.03 8.48 -2.92
CA ARG A 57 7.09 9.24 -3.58
C ARG A 57 7.88 10.08 -2.60
N LYS A 58 7.22 10.62 -1.58
CA LYS A 58 7.88 11.38 -0.54
C LYS A 58 8.75 10.48 0.35
N ALA A 59 8.27 9.29 0.66
CA ALA A 59 8.97 8.36 1.55
C ALA A 59 10.14 7.64 0.86
N PHE A 60 9.94 7.21 -0.38
CA PHE A 60 10.88 6.33 -1.09
C PHE A 60 11.40 6.90 -2.41
N GLY A 61 10.88 8.03 -2.87
CA GLY A 61 11.15 8.53 -4.20
C GLY A 61 10.30 7.82 -5.24
N ILE A 62 10.54 8.13 -6.51
CA ILE A 62 9.78 7.54 -7.61
C ILE A 62 10.25 6.10 -7.85
N GLN A 63 9.33 5.15 -7.80
CA GLN A 63 9.61 3.73 -8.04
C GLN A 63 8.62 3.19 -9.08
N PRO A 64 8.96 3.34 -10.37
CA PRO A 64 7.99 3.07 -11.46
C PRO A 64 7.38 1.68 -11.44
N LEU A 65 8.18 0.64 -11.19
CA LEU A 65 7.67 -0.73 -11.20
C LEU A 65 6.71 -0.98 -10.04
N ARG A 66 7.04 -0.48 -8.87
CA ARG A 66 6.19 -0.65 -7.70
C ARG A 66 4.89 0.13 -7.82
N GLU A 67 4.98 1.34 -8.35
CA GLU A 67 3.79 2.16 -8.61
C GLU A 67 2.88 1.46 -9.63
N LEU A 68 3.47 0.86 -10.66
CA LEU A 68 2.72 0.13 -11.67
C LEU A 68 1.97 -1.06 -11.07
N ILE A 69 2.60 -1.81 -10.18
CA ILE A 69 1.98 -2.95 -9.52
C ILE A 69 0.73 -2.49 -8.76
N ILE A 70 0.83 -1.38 -8.04
CA ILE A 70 -0.31 -0.85 -7.29
C ILE A 70 -1.40 -0.36 -8.23
N HIS A 71 -1.05 0.38 -9.28
CA HIS A 71 -2.02 0.86 -10.27
C HIS A 71 -2.78 -0.30 -10.91
N GLN A 72 -2.08 -1.38 -11.27
CA GLN A 72 -2.72 -2.54 -11.87
C GLN A 72 -3.66 -3.24 -10.89
N HIS A 73 -3.32 -3.26 -9.62
CA HIS A 73 -4.16 -3.88 -8.61
C HIS A 73 -5.47 -3.12 -8.38
N ILE A 74 -5.41 -1.79 -8.35
CA ILE A 74 -6.59 -0.96 -8.07
C ILE A 74 -7.45 -0.67 -9.31
N ASN A 75 -6.97 -1.02 -10.48
CA ASN A 75 -7.74 -0.93 -11.73
C ASN A 75 -8.35 -2.31 -12.06
#